data_496996c25f4057e2affe59209b26b353
#
_entry.id   496996c25f4057e2affe59209b26b353
#
_cell.length_a   1.000
_cell.length_b   1.000
_cell.length_c   1.000
_cell.angle_alpha   90.00
_cell.angle_beta   90.00
_cell.angle_gamma   90.00
#
_symmetry.space_group_name_H-M   'P 1'
#
loop_
_entity.id
_entity.type
_entity.pdbx_description
1 polymer ?
#
loop_
_entity_poly.entity_id
_entity_poly.type
_entity_poly.pdbx_seq_one_letter_code
_entity_poly.pdbx_strand_id
1 'polypeptide(L)'
;MKTMMRTRLTLLLLLLTAFSAAAQFPPRTVTHYPAVEPAAEIHFVDGNVGHYAIMRIGHDVMRVAVGGDQSTRMPLTYVESIRFQDGCTLYYDRGELQFDRLIQPARLKNEGGDAVLEGVLKLTGPQAESLMGPDLYWQYRKNSGLTLAGAITMAAGTLMLMPYMGKTVMFFATGQNPAPINSFKDMGSLGKGLTIGGGTALLAGVIIYIIGNSGCNRVVATYNDGLGLAYTF
;
A
#
# COMPACT_ATOMS: atom_id res chain seq x y z
N MET A 1 -13.54 -5.07 42.69
CA MET A 1 -13.77 -5.89 41.47
C MET A 1 -14.39 -5.13 40.30
N LYS A 2 -15.36 -4.22 40.48
CA LYS A 2 -16.02 -3.47 39.38
C LYS A 2 -15.09 -2.51 38.59
N THR A 3 -14.13 -1.86 39.21
CA THR A 3 -13.20 -0.90 38.57
C THR A 3 -12.19 -1.59 37.65
N MET A 4 -11.70 -2.77 38.03
CA MET A 4 -10.75 -3.54 37.20
C MET A 4 -11.36 -4.11 35.93
N MET A 5 -12.67 -4.32 35.90
CA MET A 5 -13.41 -4.81 34.75
C MET A 5 -13.66 -3.68 33.72
N ARG A 6 -13.88 -2.45 34.20
CA ARG A 6 -14.07 -1.28 33.32
C ARG A 6 -12.79 -0.89 32.58
N THR A 7 -11.63 -0.92 33.25
CA THR A 7 -10.33 -0.60 32.62
C THR A 7 -9.95 -1.63 31.55
N ARG A 8 -10.36 -2.90 31.72
CA ARG A 8 -10.09 -3.95 30.73
C ARG A 8 -10.99 -3.87 29.51
N LEU A 9 -12.25 -3.47 29.72
CA LEU A 9 -13.21 -3.27 28.63
C LEU A 9 -12.81 -2.06 27.75
N THR A 10 -12.33 -0.98 28.36
CA THR A 10 -11.81 0.19 27.62
C THR A 10 -10.54 -0.13 26.86
N LEU A 11 -9.65 -0.94 27.40
CA LEU A 11 -8.43 -1.36 26.69
C LEU A 11 -8.75 -2.28 25.49
N LEU A 12 -9.73 -3.18 25.66
CA LEU A 12 -10.21 -4.04 24.57
C LEU A 12 -10.94 -3.25 23.49
N LEU A 13 -11.74 -2.26 23.87
CA LEU A 13 -12.40 -1.34 22.91
C LEU A 13 -11.37 -0.48 22.17
N LEU A 14 -10.36 0.04 22.83
CA LEU A 14 -9.25 0.78 22.21
C LEU A 14 -8.44 -0.10 21.26
N LEU A 15 -8.20 -1.36 21.60
CA LEU A 15 -7.55 -2.33 20.70
C LEU A 15 -8.43 -2.65 19.49
N LEU A 16 -9.75 -2.85 19.69
CA LEU A 16 -10.70 -3.08 18.60
C LEU A 16 -10.85 -1.86 17.69
N THR A 17 -10.85 -0.64 18.24
CA THR A 17 -10.91 0.60 17.43
C THR A 17 -9.60 0.85 16.70
N ALA A 18 -8.44 0.54 17.30
CA ALA A 18 -7.15 0.58 16.63
C ALA A 18 -7.06 -0.48 15.51
N PHE A 19 -7.65 -1.67 15.72
CA PHE A 19 -7.75 -2.71 14.71
C PHE A 19 -8.71 -2.33 13.57
N SER A 20 -9.83 -1.70 13.89
CA SER A 20 -10.77 -1.16 12.88
C SER A 20 -10.16 0.02 12.12
N ALA A 21 -9.34 0.84 12.75
CA ALA A 21 -8.62 1.93 12.10
C ALA A 21 -7.44 1.43 11.25
N ALA A 22 -6.79 0.32 11.64
CA ALA A 22 -5.74 -0.32 10.85
C ALA A 22 -6.29 -1.20 9.73
N ALA A 23 -7.49 -1.76 9.91
CA ALA A 23 -8.23 -2.52 8.89
C ALA A 23 -9.11 -1.62 8.00
N GLN A 24 -9.34 -0.40 8.37
CA GLN A 24 -9.64 0.65 7.41
C GLN A 24 -8.32 0.92 6.66
N PHE A 25 -7.99 0.04 5.71
CA PHE A 25 -7.46 0.54 4.43
C PHE A 25 -8.16 1.86 4.21
N PRO A 26 -7.39 2.97 3.99
CA PRO A 26 -7.99 4.28 3.78
C PRO A 26 -9.19 4.00 2.90
N PRO A 27 -10.40 4.41 3.30
CA PRO A 27 -11.59 4.06 2.54
C PRO A 27 -11.12 4.30 1.13
N ARG A 28 -11.20 3.26 0.26
CA ARG A 28 -10.97 3.52 -1.15
C ARG A 28 -11.75 4.78 -1.33
N THR A 29 -11.07 5.90 -1.29
CA THR A 29 -11.65 7.15 -1.67
C THR A 29 -12.04 6.75 -3.05
N VAL A 30 -13.31 6.39 -3.19
CA VAL A 30 -13.98 6.41 -4.46
C VAL A 30 -13.82 7.88 -4.75
N THR A 31 -12.64 8.18 -5.30
CA THR A 31 -12.40 9.45 -5.90
C THR A 31 -13.50 9.40 -6.92
N HIS A 32 -14.58 10.12 -6.60
CA HIS A 32 -15.57 10.47 -7.57
C HIS A 32 -14.72 11.11 -8.65
N TYR A 33 -14.32 10.29 -9.63
CA TYR A 33 -13.64 10.79 -10.79
C TYR A 33 -14.69 11.70 -11.42
N PRO A 34 -14.52 13.04 -11.34
CA PRO A 34 -15.37 13.93 -12.09
C PRO A 34 -15.24 13.43 -13.51
N ALA A 35 -16.35 13.41 -14.23
CA ALA A 35 -16.48 12.87 -15.56
C ALA A 35 -15.17 12.95 -16.35
N VAL A 36 -14.49 11.83 -16.37
CA VAL A 36 -13.33 11.43 -17.16
C VAL A 36 -12.57 12.62 -17.79
N GLU A 37 -11.81 13.38 -16.99
CA GLU A 37 -10.70 14.11 -17.55
C GLU A 37 -9.61 13.07 -17.85
N PRO A 38 -9.15 12.98 -19.12
CA PRO A 38 -8.16 11.97 -19.50
C PRO A 38 -6.86 12.25 -18.76
N ALA A 39 -6.51 11.33 -17.84
CA ALA A 39 -5.29 11.47 -17.04
C ALA A 39 -4.01 11.25 -17.86
N ALA A 40 -4.10 10.58 -19.01
CA ALA A 40 -2.97 10.30 -19.87
C ALA A 40 -3.38 10.18 -21.36
N GLU A 41 -2.50 10.59 -22.23
CA GLU A 41 -2.55 10.42 -23.67
C GLU A 41 -1.75 9.16 -24.05
N ILE A 42 -2.41 8.22 -24.72
CA ILE A 42 -1.81 6.96 -25.14
C ILE A 42 -1.67 6.96 -26.66
N HIS A 43 -0.45 6.81 -27.14
CA HIS A 43 -0.14 6.60 -28.55
C HIS A 43 -0.04 5.10 -28.81
N PHE A 44 -0.77 4.63 -29.81
CA PHE A 44 -0.78 3.24 -30.21
C PHE A 44 0.15 3.00 -31.40
N VAL A 45 0.62 1.77 -31.54
CA VAL A 45 1.52 1.33 -32.62
C VAL A 45 0.91 1.52 -34.00
N ASP A 46 -0.42 1.53 -34.11
CA ASP A 46 -1.17 1.78 -35.35
C ASP A 46 -1.30 3.27 -35.71
N GLY A 47 -0.70 4.16 -34.93
CA GLY A 47 -0.76 5.61 -35.08
C GLY A 47 -1.99 6.29 -34.49
N ASN A 48 -2.92 5.53 -33.90
CA ASN A 48 -4.04 6.11 -33.20
C ASN A 48 -3.59 6.75 -31.87
N VAL A 49 -4.36 7.71 -31.40
CA VAL A 49 -4.16 8.39 -30.10
C VAL A 49 -5.45 8.32 -29.31
N GLY A 50 -5.35 7.92 -28.04
CA GLY A 50 -6.47 7.85 -27.12
C GLY A 50 -6.16 8.51 -25.79
N HIS A 51 -7.20 9.03 -25.14
CA HIS A 51 -7.09 9.65 -23.82
C HIS A 51 -7.79 8.78 -22.78
N TYR A 52 -7.06 8.32 -21.77
CA TYR A 52 -7.55 7.37 -20.77
C TYR A 52 -7.10 7.73 -19.37
N ALA A 53 -7.95 7.45 -18.39
CA ALA A 53 -7.54 7.43 -16.99
C ALA A 53 -6.87 6.08 -16.69
N ILE A 54 -5.57 6.08 -16.46
CA ILE A 54 -4.81 4.87 -16.18
C ILE A 54 -4.91 4.56 -14.69
N MET A 55 -5.40 3.35 -14.38
CA MET A 55 -5.51 2.88 -12.99
C MET A 55 -4.23 2.18 -12.54
N ARG A 56 -3.63 1.38 -13.42
CA ARG A 56 -2.41 0.61 -13.13
C ARG A 56 -1.76 0.11 -14.39
N ILE A 57 -0.44 0.11 -14.42
CA ILE A 57 0.37 -0.53 -15.45
C ILE A 57 1.01 -1.77 -14.83
N GLY A 58 0.73 -2.94 -15.44
CA GLY A 58 1.33 -4.23 -15.11
C GLY A 58 2.51 -4.54 -16.03
N HIS A 59 2.93 -5.80 -16.07
CA HIS A 59 4.02 -6.26 -16.94
C HIS A 59 3.60 -6.25 -18.42
N ASP A 60 2.47 -6.88 -18.73
CA ASP A 60 2.01 -7.09 -20.13
C ASP A 60 0.74 -6.30 -20.45
N VAL A 61 0.04 -5.83 -19.43
CA VAL A 61 -1.26 -5.18 -19.58
C VAL A 61 -1.37 -3.97 -18.66
N MET A 62 -2.05 -2.94 -19.14
CA MET A 62 -2.51 -1.84 -18.29
C MET A 62 -4.01 -1.91 -18.06
N ARG A 63 -4.47 -1.37 -16.95
CA ARG A 63 -5.88 -1.15 -16.65
C ARG A 63 -6.24 0.30 -16.85
N VAL A 64 -7.24 0.55 -17.66
CA VAL A 64 -7.76 1.89 -17.93
C VAL A 64 -9.23 1.97 -17.54
N ALA A 65 -9.66 3.10 -17.01
CA ALA A 65 -11.07 3.36 -16.74
C ALA A 65 -11.80 3.68 -18.04
N VAL A 66 -13.00 3.11 -18.21
CA VAL A 66 -13.83 3.26 -19.44
C VAL A 66 -15.11 4.07 -19.15
N GLY A 67 -15.26 4.56 -17.95
CA GLY A 67 -16.43 5.30 -17.48
C GLY A 67 -17.10 4.62 -16.29
N GLY A 68 -17.49 5.39 -15.30
CA GLY A 68 -18.01 4.86 -14.03
C GLY A 68 -17.00 3.95 -13.32
N ASP A 69 -17.48 2.88 -12.71
CA ASP A 69 -16.64 1.89 -12.00
C ASP A 69 -16.05 0.80 -12.93
N GLN A 70 -16.23 0.93 -14.25
CA GLN A 70 -15.76 -0.06 -15.20
C GLN A 70 -14.32 0.19 -15.60
N SER A 71 -13.52 -0.88 -15.62
CA SER A 71 -12.15 -0.86 -16.13
C SER A 71 -11.97 -1.93 -17.19
N THR A 72 -11.20 -1.62 -18.22
CA THR A 72 -10.77 -2.59 -19.22
C THR A 72 -9.29 -2.86 -19.14
N ARG A 73 -8.88 -4.02 -19.67
CA ARG A 73 -7.47 -4.39 -19.78
C ARG A 73 -7.00 -4.12 -21.21
N MET A 74 -5.91 -3.41 -21.33
CA MET A 74 -5.29 -3.07 -22.61
C MET A 74 -3.89 -3.68 -22.66
N PRO A 75 -3.57 -4.54 -23.65
CA PRO A 75 -2.23 -5.09 -23.80
C PRO A 75 -1.22 -4.00 -24.13
N LEU A 76 -0.06 -4.02 -23.46
CA LEU A 76 1.02 -3.05 -23.70
C LEU A 76 1.70 -3.22 -25.06
N THR A 77 1.53 -4.39 -25.71
CA THR A 77 2.05 -4.65 -27.07
C THR A 77 1.46 -3.73 -28.14
N TYR A 78 0.30 -3.11 -27.90
CA TYR A 78 -0.34 -2.16 -28.79
C TYR A 78 0.03 -0.70 -28.49
N VAL A 79 0.79 -0.46 -27.40
CA VAL A 79 1.13 0.88 -26.92
C VAL A 79 2.55 1.22 -27.37
N GLU A 80 2.73 2.39 -27.98
CA GLU A 80 4.01 2.97 -28.34
C GLU A 80 4.51 3.90 -27.22
N SER A 81 3.62 4.79 -26.73
CA SER A 81 3.96 5.67 -25.61
C SER A 81 2.74 6.08 -24.80
N ILE A 82 3.01 6.46 -23.55
CA ILE A 82 2.02 6.98 -22.60
C ILE A 82 2.55 8.33 -22.11
N ARG A 83 1.83 9.41 -22.36
CA ARG A 83 2.15 10.75 -21.89
C ARG A 83 1.20 11.18 -20.81
N PHE A 84 1.74 11.46 -19.62
CA PHE A 84 0.98 11.99 -18.48
C PHE A 84 0.82 13.51 -18.58
N GLN A 85 -0.13 14.05 -17.82
CA GLN A 85 -0.47 15.48 -17.85
C GLN A 85 0.68 16.40 -17.41
N ASP A 86 1.56 15.92 -16.54
CA ASP A 86 2.75 16.64 -16.06
C ASP A 86 3.91 16.63 -17.06
N GLY A 87 3.76 15.91 -18.18
CA GLY A 87 4.76 15.77 -19.23
C GLY A 87 5.61 14.52 -19.15
N CYS A 88 5.51 13.74 -18.06
CA CYS A 88 6.16 12.42 -17.99
C CYS A 88 5.70 11.55 -19.16
N THR A 89 6.67 10.95 -19.88
CA THR A 89 6.35 10.08 -21.02
C THR A 89 7.08 8.75 -20.89
N LEU A 90 6.31 7.66 -20.96
CA LEU A 90 6.80 6.28 -20.99
C LEU A 90 6.79 5.78 -22.43
N TYR A 91 7.86 5.14 -22.87
CA TYR A 91 7.95 4.51 -24.19
C TYR A 91 7.96 3.00 -24.07
N TYR A 92 7.27 2.34 -24.96
CA TYR A 92 7.18 0.89 -25.05
C TYR A 92 7.69 0.39 -26.41
N ASP A 93 8.39 -0.71 -26.41
CA ASP A 93 8.71 -1.49 -27.61
C ASP A 93 8.21 -2.92 -27.42
N ARG A 94 7.27 -3.34 -28.26
CA ARG A 94 6.61 -4.65 -28.19
C ARG A 94 6.04 -5.02 -26.82
N GLY A 95 5.61 -4.01 -26.06
CA GLY A 95 5.07 -4.15 -24.71
C GLY A 95 6.11 -4.06 -23.59
N GLU A 96 7.40 -3.98 -23.91
CA GLU A 96 8.47 -3.77 -22.94
C GLU A 96 8.75 -2.28 -22.72
N LEU A 97 8.78 -1.85 -21.47
CA LEU A 97 9.08 -0.47 -21.10
C LEU A 97 10.54 -0.11 -21.42
N GLN A 98 10.73 0.90 -22.24
CA GLN A 98 12.03 1.48 -22.58
C GLN A 98 12.38 2.55 -21.54
N PHE A 99 12.89 2.13 -20.39
CA PHE A 99 13.11 3.00 -19.24
C PHE A 99 14.21 4.05 -19.49
N ASP A 100 15.18 3.76 -20.35
CA ASP A 100 16.24 4.66 -20.81
C ASP A 100 15.72 5.85 -21.64
N ARG A 101 14.51 5.72 -22.20
CA ARG A 101 13.84 6.76 -23.00
C ARG A 101 12.78 7.54 -22.20
N LEU A 102 12.68 7.30 -20.90
CA LEU A 102 11.75 8.00 -20.02
C LEU A 102 11.98 9.52 -20.09
N ILE A 103 10.92 10.28 -20.38
CA ILE A 103 10.96 11.75 -20.35
C ILE A 103 10.52 12.23 -18.97
N GLN A 104 11.34 13.08 -18.36
CA GLN A 104 11.08 13.76 -17.09
C GLN A 104 10.12 14.97 -17.30
N PRO A 105 9.36 15.43 -16.29
CA PRO A 105 9.40 14.98 -14.88
C PRO A 105 8.66 13.66 -14.63
N ALA A 106 9.26 12.81 -13.81
CA ALA A 106 8.69 11.50 -13.44
C ALA A 106 8.43 11.49 -11.94
N ARG A 107 7.20 11.73 -11.51
CA ARG A 107 6.84 11.82 -10.12
C ARG A 107 6.72 10.43 -9.49
N LEU A 108 7.20 10.31 -8.27
CA LEU A 108 7.12 9.06 -7.51
C LEU A 108 6.06 9.16 -6.41
N LYS A 109 5.46 8.03 -6.11
CA LYS A 109 4.63 7.79 -4.91
C LYS A 109 5.15 6.57 -4.17
N ASN A 110 4.95 6.54 -2.87
CA ASN A 110 5.21 5.38 -2.05
C ASN A 110 3.89 4.62 -1.80
N GLU A 111 3.82 3.36 -2.18
CA GLU A 111 2.70 2.48 -1.90
C GLU A 111 3.15 1.28 -1.06
N GLY A 112 3.09 1.45 0.27
CA GLY A 112 3.43 0.38 1.22
C GLY A 112 4.90 -0.08 1.17
N GLY A 113 5.83 0.81 0.80
CA GLY A 113 7.26 0.51 0.65
C GLY A 113 7.68 0.23 -0.81
N ASP A 114 6.76 0.23 -1.76
CA ASP A 114 7.04 0.16 -3.19
C ASP A 114 7.10 1.55 -3.81
N ALA A 115 8.11 1.83 -4.63
CA ALA A 115 8.19 3.04 -5.44
C ALA A 115 7.30 2.89 -6.67
N VAL A 116 6.35 3.80 -6.84
CA VAL A 116 5.38 3.78 -7.94
C VAL A 116 5.49 5.07 -8.72
N LEU A 117 5.77 4.95 -10.03
CA LEU A 117 5.84 6.08 -10.95
C LEU A 117 4.43 6.53 -11.32
N GLU A 118 4.18 7.85 -11.25
CA GLU A 118 2.89 8.49 -11.53
C GLU A 118 1.68 7.85 -10.80
N GLY A 119 1.94 7.07 -9.74
CA GLY A 119 0.92 6.32 -9.01
C GLY A 119 0.32 5.14 -9.77
N VAL A 120 0.90 4.73 -10.90
CA VAL A 120 0.35 3.67 -11.77
C VAL A 120 1.33 2.57 -12.12
N LEU A 121 2.64 2.85 -12.18
CA LEU A 121 3.68 1.88 -12.55
C LEU A 121 4.60 1.60 -11.37
N LYS A 122 4.55 0.37 -10.86
CA LYS A 122 5.48 -0.10 -9.83
C LYS A 122 6.88 -0.27 -10.45
N LEU A 123 7.87 0.40 -9.87
CA LEU A 123 9.26 0.34 -10.31
C LEU A 123 9.98 -0.87 -9.70
N THR A 124 10.91 -1.42 -10.49
CA THR A 124 11.92 -2.35 -9.98
C THR A 124 13.01 -1.59 -9.21
N GLY A 125 13.81 -2.30 -8.40
CA GLY A 125 14.89 -1.69 -7.65
C GLY A 125 15.85 -0.85 -8.51
N PRO A 126 16.42 -1.40 -9.61
CA PRO A 126 17.31 -0.66 -10.50
C PRO A 126 16.66 0.57 -11.15
N GLN A 127 15.38 0.48 -11.53
CA GLN A 127 14.64 1.60 -12.09
C GLN A 127 14.43 2.73 -11.06
N ALA A 128 14.06 2.37 -9.83
CA ALA A 128 13.91 3.35 -8.75
C ALA A 128 15.26 4.02 -8.41
N GLU A 129 16.36 3.25 -8.41
CA GLU A 129 17.71 3.77 -8.17
C GLU A 129 18.17 4.72 -9.27
N SER A 130 17.88 4.41 -10.54
CA SER A 130 18.25 5.29 -11.65
C SER A 130 17.51 6.62 -11.63
N LEU A 131 16.30 6.68 -11.08
CA LEU A 131 15.55 7.91 -10.90
C LEU A 131 15.97 8.71 -9.68
N MET A 132 16.03 8.05 -8.52
CA MET A 132 16.29 8.71 -7.24
C MET A 132 17.77 9.04 -7.04
N GLY A 133 18.66 8.36 -7.76
CA GLY A 133 20.09 8.32 -7.46
C GLY A 133 20.42 7.40 -6.27
N PRO A 134 21.71 6.99 -6.13
CA PRO A 134 22.11 5.96 -5.18
C PRO A 134 21.83 6.34 -3.71
N ASP A 135 22.01 7.60 -3.33
CA ASP A 135 21.87 8.04 -1.94
C ASP A 135 20.42 8.04 -1.46
N LEU A 136 19.50 8.60 -2.25
CA LEU A 136 18.08 8.60 -1.92
C LEU A 136 17.49 7.19 -2.02
N TYR A 137 17.90 6.42 -3.03
CA TYR A 137 17.46 5.04 -3.18
C TYR A 137 17.89 4.16 -2.01
N TRP A 138 19.13 4.31 -1.52
CA TRP A 138 19.59 3.58 -0.33
C TRP A 138 18.73 3.89 0.90
N GLN A 139 18.42 5.18 1.13
CA GLN A 139 17.53 5.59 2.22
C GLN A 139 16.12 5.01 2.03
N TYR A 140 15.59 5.06 0.80
CA TYR A 140 14.30 4.49 0.45
C TYR A 140 14.26 2.99 0.75
N ARG A 141 15.24 2.25 0.26
CA ARG A 141 15.36 0.79 0.44
C ARG A 141 15.44 0.38 1.92
N LYS A 142 16.19 1.14 2.72
CA LYS A 142 16.27 0.92 4.17
C LYS A 142 14.89 1.06 4.82
N ASN A 143 14.15 2.11 4.50
CA ASN A 143 12.82 2.37 5.03
C ASN A 143 11.78 1.37 4.52
N SER A 144 11.84 0.99 3.24
CA SER A 144 11.01 -0.07 2.66
C SER A 144 11.24 -1.42 3.36
N GLY A 145 12.49 -1.75 3.68
CA GLY A 145 12.82 -2.92 4.50
C GLY A 145 12.17 -2.89 5.89
N LEU A 146 12.15 -1.72 6.54
CA LEU A 146 11.42 -1.54 7.82
C LEU A 146 9.91 -1.70 7.65
N THR A 147 9.33 -1.15 6.59
CA THR A 147 7.90 -1.30 6.27
C THR A 147 7.54 -2.78 6.13
N LEU A 148 8.32 -3.53 5.37
CA LEU A 148 8.14 -4.98 5.17
C LEU A 148 8.31 -5.74 6.50
N ALA A 149 9.35 -5.45 7.27
CA ALA A 149 9.58 -6.08 8.56
C ALA A 149 8.42 -5.83 9.52
N GLY A 150 7.90 -4.61 9.57
CA GLY A 150 6.70 -4.25 10.34
C GLY A 150 5.47 -5.05 9.90
N ALA A 151 5.23 -5.17 8.60
CA ALA A 151 4.11 -5.95 8.05
C ALA A 151 4.20 -7.44 8.42
N ILE A 152 5.39 -8.04 8.30
CA ILE A 152 5.62 -9.44 8.68
C ILE A 152 5.42 -9.63 10.20
N THR A 153 5.91 -8.71 11.02
CA THR A 153 5.76 -8.77 12.48
C THR A 153 4.30 -8.64 12.89
N MET A 154 3.53 -7.76 12.25
CA MET A 154 2.07 -7.66 12.45
C MET A 154 1.36 -8.96 12.08
N ALA A 155 1.69 -9.53 10.92
CA ALA A 155 1.09 -10.78 10.47
C ALA A 155 1.37 -11.93 11.47
N ALA A 156 2.61 -12.06 11.95
CA ALA A 156 2.99 -13.04 12.95
C ALA A 156 2.22 -12.84 14.26
N GLY A 157 2.12 -11.59 14.75
CA GLY A 157 1.34 -11.25 15.94
C GLY A 157 -0.14 -11.61 15.80
N THR A 158 -0.73 -11.33 14.64
CA THR A 158 -2.12 -11.67 14.30
C THR A 158 -2.34 -13.17 14.29
N LEU A 159 -1.43 -13.95 13.67
CA LEU A 159 -1.52 -15.41 13.66
C LEU A 159 -1.46 -16.01 15.05
N MET A 160 -0.63 -15.47 15.96
CA MET A 160 -0.57 -15.89 17.36
C MET A 160 -1.88 -15.63 18.12
N LEU A 161 -2.62 -14.61 17.73
CA LEU A 161 -3.91 -14.24 18.34
C LEU A 161 -5.11 -14.98 17.72
N MET A 162 -4.99 -15.53 16.50
CA MET A 162 -6.09 -16.20 15.79
C MET A 162 -6.84 -17.28 16.59
N PRO A 163 -6.18 -18.17 17.36
CA PRO A 163 -6.90 -19.19 18.13
C PRO A 163 -7.88 -18.61 19.13
N TYR A 164 -7.64 -17.39 19.59
CA TYR A 164 -8.51 -16.69 20.55
C TYR A 164 -9.57 -15.86 19.86
N MET A 165 -9.23 -15.23 18.74
CA MET A 165 -10.18 -14.47 17.92
C MET A 165 -11.24 -15.37 17.30
N GLY A 166 -10.88 -16.58 16.84
CA GLY A 166 -11.82 -17.54 16.28
C GLY A 166 -12.95 -17.92 17.23
N LYS A 167 -12.66 -18.09 18.52
CA LYS A 167 -13.68 -18.36 19.55
C LYS A 167 -14.61 -17.15 19.75
N THR A 168 -14.07 -15.95 19.72
CA THR A 168 -14.86 -14.70 19.85
C THR A 168 -15.75 -14.47 18.62
N VAL A 169 -15.22 -14.71 17.43
CA VAL A 169 -15.98 -14.59 16.17
C VAL A 169 -17.09 -15.66 16.10
N MET A 170 -16.83 -16.90 16.51
CA MET A 170 -17.86 -17.94 16.60
C MET A 170 -18.99 -17.56 17.57
N PHE A 171 -18.65 -16.94 18.69
CA PHE A 171 -19.65 -16.45 19.63
C PHE A 171 -20.58 -15.41 18.99
N PHE A 172 -20.02 -14.43 18.27
CA PHE A 172 -20.83 -13.42 17.60
C PHE A 172 -21.62 -13.96 16.41
N ALA A 173 -21.09 -14.98 15.71
CA ALA A 173 -21.72 -15.53 14.50
C ALA A 173 -22.83 -16.54 14.82
N THR A 174 -22.71 -17.31 15.90
CA THR A 174 -23.64 -18.40 16.19
C THR A 174 -24.64 -18.09 17.30
N GLY A 175 -24.45 -17.02 18.07
CA GLY A 175 -25.27 -16.69 19.25
C GLY A 175 -25.23 -17.78 20.36
N GLN A 176 -24.51 -18.86 20.12
CA GLN A 176 -24.29 -19.90 21.12
C GLN A 176 -23.22 -19.44 22.07
N ASN A 177 -23.54 -19.50 23.35
CA ASN A 177 -22.58 -19.22 24.40
C ASN A 177 -21.51 -20.34 24.43
N PRO A 178 -20.36 -20.18 23.71
CA PRO A 178 -19.26 -21.09 23.94
C PRO A 178 -18.89 -20.87 25.39
N ALA A 179 -18.54 -21.93 26.07
CA ALA A 179 -18.10 -21.88 27.47
C ALA A 179 -17.28 -20.61 27.69
N PRO A 180 -17.63 -19.76 28.65
CA PRO A 180 -17.07 -18.41 28.72
C PRO A 180 -15.57 -18.50 28.57
N ILE A 181 -14.97 -17.67 27.72
CA ILE A 181 -13.53 -17.45 27.78
C ILE A 181 -13.34 -16.75 29.11
N ASN A 182 -13.39 -17.56 30.14
CA ASN A 182 -13.25 -17.13 31.51
C ASN A 182 -11.86 -16.58 31.59
N SER A 183 -11.75 -15.33 31.71
CA SER A 183 -10.60 -14.52 32.06
C SER A 183 -9.23 -15.09 31.63
N PHE A 184 -8.31 -14.24 31.28
CA PHE A 184 -6.89 -14.54 31.04
C PHE A 184 -6.29 -15.54 32.11
N LYS A 185 -6.90 -15.64 33.30
CA LYS A 185 -6.49 -16.54 34.33
C LYS A 185 -6.70 -18.03 34.00
N ASP A 186 -7.74 -18.34 33.23
CA ASP A 186 -8.14 -19.73 32.91
C ASP A 186 -7.41 -20.24 31.63
N MET A 187 -6.63 -19.38 30.98
CA MET A 187 -5.74 -19.79 29.89
C MET A 187 -4.56 -20.57 30.49
N GLY A 188 -4.23 -21.70 29.87
CA GLY A 188 -2.98 -22.39 30.15
C GLY A 188 -1.75 -21.51 29.87
N SER A 189 -0.59 -21.89 30.37
CA SER A 189 0.66 -21.11 30.21
C SER A 189 0.97 -20.77 28.76
N LEU A 190 0.76 -21.71 27.86
CA LEU A 190 0.92 -21.50 26.39
C LEU A 190 -0.04 -20.45 25.84
N GLY A 191 -1.30 -20.48 26.28
CA GLY A 191 -2.30 -19.50 25.87
C GLY A 191 -1.98 -18.08 26.33
N LYS A 192 -1.52 -17.92 27.53
CA LYS A 192 -1.06 -16.64 28.08
C LYS A 192 0.14 -16.11 27.31
N GLY A 193 1.11 -16.99 27.03
CA GLY A 193 2.30 -16.64 26.25
C GLY A 193 1.95 -16.16 24.84
N LEU A 194 1.07 -16.88 24.13
CA LEU A 194 0.64 -16.50 22.78
C LEU A 194 -0.15 -15.18 22.78
N THR A 195 -0.99 -14.94 23.78
CA THR A 195 -1.76 -13.68 23.86
C THR A 195 -0.87 -12.48 24.13
N ILE A 196 0.07 -12.59 25.08
CA ILE A 196 1.01 -11.51 25.39
C ILE A 196 1.98 -11.32 24.22
N GLY A 197 2.60 -12.41 23.75
CA GLY A 197 3.58 -12.37 22.65
C GLY A 197 2.96 -11.87 21.35
N GLY A 198 1.77 -12.36 20.99
CA GLY A 198 1.04 -11.93 19.81
C GLY A 198 0.63 -10.47 19.86
N GLY A 199 0.10 -10.00 21.00
CA GLY A 199 -0.26 -8.60 21.21
C GLY A 199 0.96 -7.67 21.14
N THR A 200 2.07 -8.06 21.78
CA THR A 200 3.32 -7.29 21.74
C THR A 200 3.90 -7.24 20.32
N ALA A 201 3.94 -8.37 19.62
CA ALA A 201 4.42 -8.42 18.23
C ALA A 201 3.57 -7.57 17.29
N LEU A 202 2.25 -7.60 17.46
CA LEU A 202 1.34 -6.79 16.65
C LEU A 202 1.59 -5.29 16.87
N LEU A 203 1.68 -4.83 18.10
CA LEU A 203 1.96 -3.42 18.41
C LEU A 203 3.34 -2.98 17.92
N ALA A 204 4.38 -3.79 18.14
CA ALA A 204 5.72 -3.51 17.64
C ALA A 204 5.73 -3.45 16.09
N GLY A 205 5.04 -4.38 15.43
CA GLY A 205 4.91 -4.41 13.99
C GLY A 205 4.26 -3.16 13.42
N VAL A 206 3.18 -2.67 14.06
CA VAL A 206 2.52 -1.40 13.66
C VAL A 206 3.48 -0.22 13.76
N ILE A 207 4.21 -0.11 14.86
CA ILE A 207 5.17 0.99 15.06
C ILE A 207 6.27 0.96 13.99
N ILE A 208 6.87 -0.22 13.78
CA ILE A 208 7.93 -0.40 12.77
C ILE A 208 7.41 -0.08 11.37
N TYR A 209 6.20 -0.54 11.03
CA TYR A 209 5.55 -0.25 9.76
C TYR A 209 5.36 1.26 9.53
N ILE A 210 4.82 1.97 10.53
CA ILE A 210 4.59 3.42 10.45
C ILE A 210 5.92 4.17 10.26
N ILE A 211 6.96 3.80 11.01
CA ILE A 211 8.29 4.43 10.89
C ILE A 211 8.86 4.20 9.48
N GLY A 212 8.83 2.97 8.97
CA GLY A 212 9.32 2.63 7.65
C GLY A 212 8.55 3.36 6.55
N ASN A 213 7.22 3.29 6.58
CA ASN A 213 6.36 3.92 5.57
C ASN A 213 6.50 5.46 5.56
N SER A 214 6.57 6.10 6.74
CA SER A 214 6.81 7.54 6.85
C SER A 214 8.20 7.93 6.32
N GLY A 215 9.21 7.08 6.54
CA GLY A 215 10.55 7.25 5.97
C GLY A 215 10.53 7.18 4.45
N CYS A 216 9.85 6.21 3.85
CA CYS A 216 9.66 6.12 2.40
C CYS A 216 8.98 7.37 1.83
N ASN A 217 7.88 7.82 2.46
CA ASN A 217 7.16 9.02 2.03
C ASN A 217 8.06 10.26 2.04
N ARG A 218 8.92 10.41 3.06
CA ARG A 218 9.86 11.53 3.14
C ARG A 218 10.88 11.51 2.01
N VAL A 219 11.45 10.34 1.68
CA VAL A 219 12.39 10.20 0.57
C VAL A 219 11.74 10.55 -0.76
N VAL A 220 10.53 10.03 -1.01
CA VAL A 220 9.75 10.33 -2.22
C VAL A 220 9.42 11.83 -2.31
N ALA A 221 9.04 12.47 -1.21
CA ALA A 221 8.81 13.91 -1.18
C ALA A 221 10.08 14.69 -1.53
N THR A 222 11.23 14.31 -0.94
CA THR A 222 12.53 14.94 -1.24
C THR A 222 12.88 14.81 -2.73
N TYR A 223 12.64 13.64 -3.35
CA TYR A 223 12.85 13.43 -4.78
C TYR A 223 11.94 14.33 -5.61
N ASN A 224 10.63 14.34 -5.33
CA ASN A 224 9.66 15.14 -6.09
C ASN A 224 9.90 16.66 -5.94
N ASP A 225 10.32 17.12 -4.76
CA ASP A 225 10.69 18.52 -4.51
C ASP A 225 11.95 18.91 -5.31
N GLY A 226 12.91 17.98 -5.41
CA GLY A 226 14.11 18.15 -6.25
C GLY A 226 13.78 18.30 -7.72
N LEU A 227 12.76 17.57 -8.23
CA LEU A 227 12.28 17.76 -9.61
C LEU A 227 11.74 19.18 -9.84
N GLY A 228 10.97 19.73 -8.88
CA GLY A 228 10.44 21.07 -8.95
C GLY A 228 11.54 22.15 -9.10
N LEU A 229 12.68 21.96 -8.42
CA LEU A 229 13.84 22.86 -8.52
C LEU A 229 14.58 22.71 -9.86
N ALA A 230 14.68 21.51 -10.41
CA ALA A 230 15.38 21.25 -11.67
C ALA A 230 14.67 21.86 -12.89
N TYR A 231 13.36 22.04 -12.81
CA TYR A 231 12.56 22.58 -13.92
C TYR A 231 12.26 24.10 -13.81
N THR A 232 12.70 24.75 -12.73
CA THR A 232 12.50 26.20 -12.54
C THR A 232 13.69 27.02 -13.06
N PHE A 233 14.76 26.38 -13.50
CA PHE A 233 15.95 26.95 -14.11
C PHE A 233 16.06 26.53 -15.57
#